data_33ae45b279766e8476a8ec831a4c4a61
#
_entry.id   33ae45b279766e8476a8ec831a4c4a61
#
_cell.length_a   1.000
_cell.length_b   1.000
_cell.length_c   1.000
_cell.angle_alpha   90.00
_cell.angle_beta   90.00
_cell.angle_gamma   90.00
#
_symmetry.space_group_name_H-M   'P 1'
#
loop_
_entity.id
_entity.type
_entity.pdbx_description
1 polymer ?
#
loop_
_entity_poly.entity_id
_entity_poly.type
_entity_poly.pdbx_seq_one_letter_code
_entity_poly.pdbx_strand_id
1 'polypeptide(L)'
;MTFQYSVAVRGAKLDAVETAIGATAVLKIFSGAEPANCAAADPTGLLATLTLPSDWMNAASAGAKTKLGTWSATASGTGTAASWRLYASDGTTCGIQGNMTDMTLDNTSIASGQVVTVNTFTITAGNS
;
A
#
# COMPACT_ATOMS: atom_id res chain seq x y z
N MET A 1 24.32 19.72 3.99
CA MET A 1 24.97 18.40 3.83
C MET A 1 23.90 17.34 3.83
N THR A 2 23.99 16.42 2.91
CA THR A 2 23.05 15.29 2.84
C THR A 2 23.75 14.04 3.34
N PHE A 3 23.20 13.43 4.38
CA PHE A 3 23.68 12.11 4.79
C PHE A 3 23.02 11.03 3.92
N GLN A 4 23.64 9.87 3.87
CA GLN A 4 23.15 8.76 3.06
C GLN A 4 23.07 7.49 3.92
N TYR A 5 22.14 6.62 3.55
CA TYR A 5 21.97 5.33 4.21
C TYR A 5 22.58 4.23 3.35
N SER A 6 23.22 3.25 3.98
CA SER A 6 23.63 2.03 3.29
C SER A 6 22.42 1.24 2.80
N VAL A 7 22.65 0.33 1.84
CA VAL A 7 21.59 -0.57 1.38
C VAL A 7 20.99 -1.38 2.54
N ALA A 8 21.84 -1.84 3.47
CA ALA A 8 21.39 -2.60 4.63
C ALA A 8 20.47 -1.77 5.54
N VAL A 9 20.80 -0.49 5.78
CA VAL A 9 19.97 0.40 6.60
C VAL A 9 18.66 0.73 5.89
N ARG A 10 18.71 0.95 4.58
CA ARG A 10 17.50 1.19 3.79
C ARG A 10 16.56 -0.02 3.84
N GLY A 11 17.10 -1.24 3.73
CA GLY A 11 16.32 -2.46 3.88
C GLY A 11 15.70 -2.59 5.26
N ALA A 12 16.44 -2.29 6.31
CA ALA A 12 15.92 -2.33 7.68
C ALA A 12 14.78 -1.33 7.88
N LYS A 13 14.86 -0.14 7.27
CA LYS A 13 13.76 0.85 7.31
C LYS A 13 12.50 0.29 6.65
N LEU A 14 12.64 -0.38 5.51
CA LEU A 14 11.50 -0.98 4.80
C LEU A 14 10.89 -2.14 5.59
N ASP A 15 11.73 -3.00 6.18
CA ASP A 15 11.24 -4.10 7.02
C ASP A 15 10.52 -3.55 8.25
N ALA A 16 10.96 -2.42 8.79
CA ALA A 16 10.28 -1.74 9.90
C ALA A 16 8.89 -1.23 9.51
N VAL A 17 8.66 -0.85 8.26
CA VAL A 17 7.32 -0.47 7.78
C VAL A 17 6.35 -1.62 7.94
N GLU A 18 6.71 -2.80 7.50
CA GLU A 18 5.86 -3.99 7.65
C GLU A 18 5.65 -4.34 9.12
N THR A 19 6.71 -4.30 9.92
CA THR A 19 6.64 -4.59 11.36
C THR A 19 5.74 -3.60 12.09
N ALA A 20 5.84 -2.31 11.76
CA ALA A 20 5.07 -1.26 12.42
C ALA A 20 3.57 -1.34 12.07
N ILE A 21 3.25 -1.66 10.82
CA ILE A 21 1.86 -1.83 10.39
C ILE A 21 1.28 -3.12 10.97
N GLY A 22 2.09 -4.17 11.03
CA GLY A 22 1.73 -5.44 11.64
C GLY A 22 1.18 -6.46 10.64
N ALA A 23 0.89 -7.66 11.15
CA ALA A 23 0.35 -8.74 10.35
C ALA A 23 -1.09 -8.44 9.92
N THR A 24 -1.51 -9.05 8.83
CA THR A 24 -2.89 -8.93 8.31
C THR A 24 -3.29 -7.46 8.11
N ALA A 25 -2.43 -6.71 7.41
CA ALA A 25 -2.70 -5.31 7.09
C ALA A 25 -3.93 -5.19 6.18
N VAL A 26 -4.54 -4.01 6.17
CA VAL A 26 -5.69 -3.71 5.31
C VAL A 26 -5.28 -2.67 4.29
N LEU A 27 -5.47 -2.99 3.01
CA LEU A 27 -5.23 -2.05 1.91
C LEU A 27 -6.57 -1.51 1.43
N LYS A 28 -6.69 -0.19 1.35
CA LYS A 28 -7.87 0.47 0.76
C LYS A 28 -7.45 1.27 -0.46
N ILE A 29 -8.23 1.16 -1.52
CA ILE A 29 -8.00 1.85 -2.80
C ILE A 29 -9.13 2.86 -2.99
N PHE A 30 -8.77 4.08 -3.38
CA PHE A 30 -9.69 5.21 -3.48
C PHE A 30 -9.63 5.85 -4.87
N SER A 31 -10.74 6.44 -5.30
CA SER A 31 -10.79 7.26 -6.51
C SER A 31 -10.35 8.70 -6.24
N GLY A 32 -10.43 9.16 -5.00
CA GLY A 32 -9.96 10.49 -4.61
C GLY A 32 -8.45 10.61 -4.59
N ALA A 33 -7.94 11.84 -4.65
CA ALA A 33 -6.51 12.10 -4.65
C ALA A 33 -5.86 11.74 -3.30
N GLU A 34 -4.58 11.42 -3.34
CA GLU A 34 -3.79 11.15 -2.14
C GLU A 34 -3.83 12.34 -1.18
N PRO A 35 -4.17 12.12 0.12
CA PRO A 35 -4.11 13.21 1.11
C PRO A 35 -2.68 13.67 1.38
N ALA A 36 -2.55 14.79 2.08
CA ALA A 36 -1.24 15.35 2.39
C ALA A 36 -0.37 14.42 3.25
N ASN A 37 -0.98 13.63 4.14
CA ASN A 37 -0.28 12.67 5.00
C ASN A 37 -1.28 11.69 5.61
N CYS A 38 -0.77 10.68 6.30
CA CYS A 38 -1.60 9.64 6.94
C CYS A 38 -2.48 10.17 8.08
N ALA A 39 -2.17 11.31 8.65
CA ALA A 39 -3.00 11.92 9.71
C ALA A 39 -4.24 12.60 9.14
N ALA A 40 -4.26 12.92 7.85
CA ALA A 40 -5.42 13.50 7.20
C ALA A 40 -6.55 12.46 7.08
N ALA A 41 -7.79 12.95 6.89
CA ALA A 41 -8.92 12.07 6.65
C ALA A 41 -8.72 11.21 5.39
N ASP A 42 -9.40 10.08 5.33
CA ASP A 42 -9.36 9.21 4.15
C ASP A 42 -9.80 9.98 2.90
N PRO A 43 -9.21 9.64 1.73
CA PRO A 43 -9.71 10.18 0.46
C PRO A 43 -11.16 9.81 0.24
N THR A 44 -11.83 10.52 -0.65
CA THR A 44 -13.18 10.17 -1.08
C THR A 44 -13.15 8.99 -2.04
N GLY A 45 -14.30 8.31 -2.19
CA GLY A 45 -14.47 7.29 -3.21
C GLY A 45 -13.75 5.99 -2.91
N LEU A 46 -14.06 5.36 -1.78
CA LEU A 46 -13.55 4.02 -1.48
C LEU A 46 -14.00 3.04 -2.56
N LEU A 47 -13.05 2.40 -3.23
CA LEU A 47 -13.29 1.45 -4.30
C LEU A 47 -13.21 0.01 -3.82
N ALA A 48 -12.20 -0.33 -3.03
CA ALA A 48 -12.00 -1.70 -2.55
C ALA A 48 -11.25 -1.70 -1.22
N THR A 49 -11.54 -2.70 -0.40
CA THR A 49 -10.86 -2.97 0.86
C THR A 49 -10.31 -4.39 0.79
N LEU A 50 -8.98 -4.53 0.82
CA LEU A 50 -8.30 -5.81 0.74
C LEU A 50 -7.70 -6.15 2.09
N THR A 51 -8.05 -7.34 2.61
CA THR A 51 -7.38 -7.89 3.79
C THR A 51 -6.20 -8.70 3.30
N LEU A 52 -4.99 -8.30 3.68
CA LEU A 52 -3.76 -8.89 3.19
C LEU A 52 -3.39 -10.14 4.00
N PRO A 53 -2.54 -11.04 3.47
CA PRO A 53 -2.03 -12.18 4.24
C PRO A 53 -1.31 -11.76 5.51
N SER A 54 -1.11 -12.68 6.43
CA SER A 54 -0.38 -12.40 7.67
C SER A 54 1.05 -11.91 7.40
N ASP A 55 1.72 -12.49 6.41
CA ASP A 55 3.01 -12.01 5.90
C ASP A 55 2.76 -11.47 4.49
N TRP A 56 2.60 -10.16 4.39
CA TRP A 56 2.11 -9.51 3.16
C TRP A 56 3.22 -8.90 2.30
N MET A 57 4.47 -8.92 2.76
CA MET A 57 5.60 -8.41 2.00
C MET A 57 6.78 -9.36 2.04
N ASN A 58 7.54 -9.41 0.93
CA ASN A 58 8.84 -10.06 0.92
C ASN A 58 9.84 -9.28 1.77
N ALA A 59 10.94 -9.92 2.18
CA ALA A 59 12.04 -9.21 2.82
C ALA A 59 12.61 -8.14 1.87
N ALA A 60 13.05 -7.01 2.44
CA ALA A 60 13.62 -5.93 1.65
C ALA A 60 14.91 -6.38 0.95
N SER A 61 15.10 -5.92 -0.28
CA SER A 61 16.30 -6.21 -1.08
C SER A 61 16.62 -4.99 -1.94
N ALA A 62 17.90 -4.62 -2.00
CA ALA A 62 18.39 -3.51 -2.84
C ALA A 62 17.62 -2.19 -2.63
N GLY A 63 17.19 -1.92 -1.41
CA GLY A 63 16.46 -0.70 -1.09
C GLY A 63 15.00 -0.70 -1.52
N ALA A 64 14.44 -1.85 -1.85
CA ALA A 64 13.04 -2.02 -2.24
C ALA A 64 12.39 -3.18 -1.51
N LYS A 65 11.06 -3.14 -1.38
CA LYS A 65 10.28 -4.20 -0.75
C LYS A 65 9.02 -4.43 -1.57
N THR A 66 8.74 -5.68 -1.91
CA THR A 66 7.64 -6.06 -2.80
C THR A 66 6.59 -6.89 -2.10
N LYS A 67 5.39 -6.93 -2.66
CA LYS A 67 4.28 -7.70 -2.08
C LYS A 67 4.57 -9.20 -2.08
N LEU A 68 4.00 -9.88 -1.09
CA LEU A 68 4.03 -11.33 -0.96
C LEU A 68 2.59 -11.84 -0.89
N GLY A 69 2.31 -12.93 -1.61
CA GLY A 69 0.99 -13.54 -1.61
C GLY A 69 0.00 -12.84 -2.55
N THR A 70 -1.25 -13.27 -2.49
CA THR A 70 -2.33 -12.74 -3.32
C THR A 70 -3.05 -11.62 -2.60
N TRP A 71 -3.14 -10.47 -3.25
CA TRP A 71 -3.86 -9.30 -2.74
C TRP A 71 -5.05 -9.07 -3.66
N SER A 72 -6.23 -9.50 -3.24
CA SER A 72 -7.44 -9.31 -4.05
C SER A 72 -8.67 -9.21 -3.15
N ALA A 73 -9.70 -8.54 -3.65
CA ALA A 73 -11.01 -8.44 -3.02
C ALA A 73 -12.05 -7.98 -4.04
N THR A 74 -13.32 -8.15 -3.68
CA THR A 74 -14.43 -7.63 -4.47
C THR A 74 -14.61 -6.14 -4.18
N ALA A 75 -14.67 -5.33 -5.24
CA ALA A 75 -14.85 -3.89 -5.11
C ALA A 75 -16.24 -3.55 -4.54
N SER A 76 -16.27 -2.54 -3.68
CA SER A 76 -17.51 -2.01 -3.09
C SER A 76 -17.94 -0.69 -3.71
N GLY A 77 -17.09 -0.07 -4.53
CA GLY A 77 -17.35 1.22 -5.17
C GLY A 77 -17.01 1.21 -6.65
N THR A 78 -17.38 2.27 -7.34
CA THR A 78 -17.14 2.44 -8.78
C THR A 78 -16.35 3.72 -9.01
N GLY A 79 -15.30 3.64 -9.82
CA GLY A 79 -14.45 4.77 -10.17
C GLY A 79 -13.10 4.34 -10.69
N THR A 80 -12.22 5.31 -10.94
CA THR A 80 -10.84 5.04 -11.35
C THR A 80 -9.92 5.16 -10.16
N ALA A 81 -9.08 4.15 -9.93
CA ALA A 81 -8.13 4.14 -8.82
C ALA A 81 -7.14 5.31 -8.95
N ALA A 82 -6.99 6.10 -7.90
CA ALA A 82 -6.09 7.26 -7.88
C ALA A 82 -5.13 7.23 -6.69
N SER A 83 -5.53 6.68 -5.55
CA SER A 83 -4.70 6.62 -4.35
C SER A 83 -4.99 5.36 -3.55
N TRP A 84 -4.08 5.07 -2.62
CA TRP A 84 -4.22 3.91 -1.74
C TRP A 84 -3.70 4.25 -0.34
N ARG A 85 -4.18 3.52 0.65
CA ARG A 85 -3.67 3.56 2.01
C ARG A 85 -3.54 2.15 2.56
N LEU A 86 -2.45 1.90 3.29
CA LEU A 86 -2.25 0.68 4.07
C LEU A 86 -2.48 0.98 5.54
N TYR A 87 -3.37 0.21 6.14
CA TYR A 87 -3.75 0.32 7.54
C TYR A 87 -3.26 -0.89 8.33
N ALA A 88 -3.14 -0.73 9.64
CA ALA A 88 -3.03 -1.88 10.54
C ALA A 88 -4.28 -2.76 10.42
N SER A 89 -4.29 -3.90 11.08
CA SER A 89 -5.41 -4.85 10.99
C SER A 89 -6.76 -4.27 11.46
N ASP A 90 -6.74 -3.14 12.18
CA ASP A 90 -7.96 -2.44 12.59
C ASP A 90 -8.68 -1.75 11.41
N GLY A 91 -8.00 -1.59 10.27
CA GLY A 91 -8.55 -0.93 9.08
C GLY A 91 -8.71 0.57 9.20
N THR A 92 -8.18 1.20 10.26
CA THR A 92 -8.33 2.63 10.52
C THR A 92 -7.02 3.36 10.79
N THR A 93 -6.00 2.67 11.32
CA THR A 93 -4.71 3.29 11.61
C THR A 93 -3.84 3.28 10.37
N CYS A 94 -3.77 4.41 9.66
CA CYS A 94 -2.97 4.53 8.43
C CYS A 94 -1.49 4.46 8.74
N GLY A 95 -0.80 3.49 8.11
CA GLY A 95 0.65 3.34 8.25
C GLY A 95 1.43 3.99 7.12
N ILE A 96 0.97 3.81 5.89
CA ILE A 96 1.56 4.45 4.69
C ILE A 96 0.46 4.75 3.69
N GLN A 97 0.75 5.66 2.77
CA GLN A 97 -0.16 6.00 1.68
C GLN A 97 0.64 6.30 0.42
N GLY A 98 -0.02 6.27 -0.72
CA GLY A 98 0.60 6.58 -1.99
C GLY A 98 -0.42 6.72 -3.11
N ASN A 99 0.07 6.71 -4.33
CA ASN A 99 -0.74 6.80 -5.54
C ASN A 99 -0.50 5.59 -6.45
N MET A 100 -1.09 5.58 -7.63
CA MET A 100 -1.02 4.42 -8.52
C MET A 100 0.34 4.22 -9.21
N THR A 101 1.35 5.02 -8.90
CA THR A 101 2.72 4.75 -9.37
C THR A 101 3.40 3.65 -8.56
N ASP A 102 2.90 3.33 -7.37
CA ASP A 102 3.52 2.37 -6.45
C ASP A 102 3.05 0.94 -6.69
N MET A 103 1.94 0.76 -7.39
CA MET A 103 1.35 -0.56 -7.64
C MET A 103 0.73 -0.65 -9.02
N THR A 104 0.57 -1.88 -9.50
CA THR A 104 -0.24 -2.14 -10.70
C THR A 104 -1.44 -3.01 -10.30
N LEU A 105 -2.59 -2.66 -10.86
CA LEU A 105 -3.83 -3.42 -10.71
C LEU A 105 -4.14 -4.16 -11.99
N ASP A 106 -4.94 -5.22 -11.89
CA ASP A 106 -5.49 -5.90 -13.06
C ASP A 106 -6.34 -4.96 -13.91
N ASN A 107 -7.01 -4.00 -13.27
CA ASN A 107 -7.79 -2.96 -13.95
C ASN A 107 -7.93 -1.75 -13.02
N THR A 108 -7.52 -0.57 -13.47
CA THR A 108 -7.66 0.68 -12.70
C THR A 108 -9.05 1.27 -12.81
N SER A 109 -9.82 0.90 -13.82
CA SER A 109 -11.25 1.26 -13.93
C SER A 109 -12.04 0.21 -13.17
N ILE A 110 -12.59 0.57 -12.02
CA ILE A 110 -13.18 -0.36 -11.07
C ILE A 110 -14.69 -0.15 -11.02
N ALA A 111 -15.43 -1.25 -11.04
CA ALA A 111 -16.88 -1.25 -10.85
C ALA A 111 -17.23 -2.05 -9.60
N SER A 112 -18.25 -1.64 -8.88
CA SER A 112 -18.76 -2.35 -7.72
C SER A 112 -19.12 -3.81 -8.09
N GLY A 113 -18.65 -4.77 -7.30
CA GLY A 113 -18.81 -6.19 -7.56
C GLY A 113 -17.69 -6.83 -8.39
N GLN A 114 -16.81 -6.02 -8.99
CA GLN A 114 -15.65 -6.51 -9.74
C GLN A 114 -14.57 -6.97 -8.78
N VAL A 115 -13.87 -8.06 -9.12
CA VAL A 115 -12.68 -8.48 -8.35
C VAL A 115 -11.52 -7.57 -8.72
N VAL A 116 -10.89 -6.99 -7.70
CA VAL A 116 -9.70 -6.15 -7.83
C VAL A 116 -8.50 -6.93 -7.33
N THR A 117 -7.47 -7.05 -8.17
CA THR A 117 -6.23 -7.75 -7.82
C THR A 117 -5.05 -6.81 -7.99
N VAL A 118 -4.21 -6.72 -6.96
CA VAL A 118 -2.94 -5.99 -7.03
C VAL A 118 -1.90 -6.95 -7.62
N ASN A 119 -1.44 -6.65 -8.84
CA ASN A 119 -0.44 -7.48 -9.52
C ASN A 119 0.96 -7.23 -8.99
N THR A 120 1.32 -5.96 -8.81
CA THR A 120 2.61 -5.59 -8.23
C THR A 120 2.42 -4.45 -7.22
N PHE A 121 3.23 -4.47 -6.18
CA PHE A 121 3.32 -3.37 -5.22
C PHE A 121 4.76 -3.30 -4.72
N THR A 122 5.38 -2.13 -4.82
CA THR A 122 6.76 -1.93 -4.43
C THR A 122 6.88 -0.64 -3.63
N ILE A 123 7.51 -0.72 -2.48
CA ILE A 123 7.92 0.46 -1.70
C ILE A 123 9.44 0.54 -1.71
N THR A 124 9.95 1.76 -1.75
CA THR A 124 11.39 2.00 -1.77
C THR A 124 11.78 2.93 -0.63
N ALA A 125 13.00 2.73 -0.11
CA ALA A 125 13.58 3.67 0.84
C ALA A 125 14.56 4.55 0.10
N GLY A 126 14.40 5.86 0.24
CA GLY A 126 15.32 6.83 -0.31
C GLY A 126 16.69 6.72 0.35
N ASN A 127 17.69 7.31 -0.30
CA ASN A 127 19.08 7.25 0.17
C ASN A 127 19.39 8.32 1.23
N SER A 128 18.48 9.25 1.46
CA SER A 128 18.65 10.27 2.49
C SER A 128 17.32 10.68 3.09
#